data_4d012d7d5a07bcf4cc8c7079e9eb3b0c
#
_entry.id   4d012d7d5a07bcf4cc8c7079e9eb3b0c
#
_cell.length_a   1.000
_cell.length_b   1.000
_cell.length_c   1.000
_cell.angle_alpha   90.00
_cell.angle_beta   90.00
_cell.angle_gamma   90.00
#
_symmetry.space_group_name_H-M   'P 1'
#
loop_
_entity.id
_entity.type
_entity.pdbx_description
1 polymer ?
#
loop_
_entity_poly.entity_id
_entity_poly.type
_entity_poly.pdbx_seq_one_letter_code
_entity_poly.pdbx_strand_id
1 'polypeptide(L)'
;MLKRIAVADLRIGMYIQEFCGSWMDHPFWKSKFVLNSEKDLARIRDSAITELWIDVSKGSDVAVGVKAATEAEVECEAEARLLAAIEPPKVKALSMEQELEQAVKLCARSKQAVMDMFCDARMGQALQFEQAESLVEEISESVMRHPNALISLARLKHSNEYTYMHSVAVCALMIALARQLGLPEAAVREAGLAGLLHDIGKMAVPQELLDKPGKLTDNEFAEVRKHPEEGGGILIASKQVSALVLDVCLHHHEKVDGSG
;
A
#
# COMPACT_ATOMS: atom_id res chain seq x y z
N MET A 1 8.21 23.87 16.88
CA MET A 1 7.57 22.86 17.75
C MET A 1 6.26 22.44 17.09
N LEU A 2 6.13 21.15 16.77
CA LEU A 2 4.96 20.60 16.08
C LEU A 2 3.87 20.22 17.09
N LYS A 3 2.61 20.49 16.72
CA LYS A 3 1.42 20.11 17.47
C LYS A 3 0.36 19.56 16.50
N ARG A 4 -0.26 18.43 16.83
CA ARG A 4 -1.41 17.90 16.13
C ARG A 4 -2.68 18.44 16.75
N ILE A 5 -3.54 19.03 15.94
CA ILE A 5 -4.79 19.64 16.36
C ILE A 5 -5.97 19.18 15.50
N ALA A 6 -7.18 19.27 16.04
CA ALA A 6 -8.39 19.10 15.25
C ALA A 6 -8.59 20.30 14.30
N VAL A 7 -9.14 20.05 13.10
CA VAL A 7 -9.47 21.10 12.12
C VAL A 7 -10.45 22.13 12.70
N ALA A 8 -11.31 21.73 13.64
CA ALA A 8 -12.23 22.65 14.34
C ALA A 8 -11.48 23.75 15.12
N ASP A 9 -10.29 23.46 15.61
CA ASP A 9 -9.47 24.37 16.41
C ASP A 9 -8.52 25.24 15.58
N LEU A 10 -8.50 25.03 14.26
CA LEU A 10 -7.66 25.78 13.32
C LEU A 10 -8.10 27.24 13.22
N ARG A 11 -7.13 28.17 13.25
CA ARG A 11 -7.33 29.62 13.20
C ARG A 11 -6.38 30.30 12.25
N ILE A 12 -6.79 31.48 11.80
CA ILE A 12 -5.92 32.36 11.02
C ILE A 12 -4.66 32.74 11.82
N GLY A 13 -3.52 32.78 11.14
CA GLY A 13 -2.21 33.01 11.71
C GLY A 13 -1.44 31.74 12.11
N MET A 14 -2.08 30.56 12.12
CA MET A 14 -1.40 29.29 12.36
C MET A 14 -0.60 28.86 11.12
N TYR A 15 0.57 28.26 11.33
CA TYR A 15 1.36 27.67 10.26
C TYR A 15 1.01 26.19 10.13
N ILE A 16 0.38 25.83 9.03
CA ILE A 16 0.07 24.44 8.69
C ILE A 16 1.37 23.79 8.22
N GLN A 17 1.77 22.70 8.86
CA GLN A 17 2.94 21.91 8.50
C GLN A 17 2.54 20.73 7.63
N GLU A 18 1.42 20.06 7.98
CA GLU A 18 0.96 18.85 7.27
C GLU A 18 -0.51 18.57 7.59
N PHE A 19 -1.25 18.05 6.64
CA PHE A 19 -2.61 17.55 6.83
C PHE A 19 -2.57 16.07 7.18
N CYS A 20 -3.36 15.62 8.15
CA CYS A 20 -3.52 14.23 8.49
C CYS A 20 -4.62 13.60 7.61
N GLY A 21 -4.38 12.40 7.09
CA GLY A 21 -5.36 11.69 6.25
C GLY A 21 -4.84 11.40 4.84
N SER A 22 -5.74 10.95 3.96
CA SER A 22 -5.39 10.68 2.57
C SER A 22 -5.03 11.98 1.85
N TRP A 23 -3.94 11.97 1.09
CA TRP A 23 -3.53 13.12 0.28
C TRP A 23 -4.60 13.53 -0.76
N MET A 24 -5.47 12.61 -1.15
CA MET A 24 -6.61 12.89 -2.05
C MET A 24 -7.66 13.81 -1.42
N ASP A 25 -7.73 13.86 -0.09
CA ASP A 25 -8.64 14.72 0.66
C ASP A 25 -8.05 16.11 0.94
N HIS A 26 -6.78 16.34 0.53
CA HIS A 26 -6.10 17.61 0.79
C HIS A 26 -6.67 18.73 -0.08
N PRO A 27 -7.16 19.82 0.52
CA PRO A 27 -7.75 20.93 -0.24
C PRO A 27 -6.72 21.80 -0.98
N PHE A 28 -5.42 21.58 -0.75
CA PHE A 28 -4.32 22.36 -1.30
C PHE A 28 -3.14 21.48 -1.74
N TRP A 29 -2.51 21.83 -2.85
CA TRP A 29 -1.25 21.24 -3.32
C TRP A 29 -0.04 21.55 -2.44
N LYS A 30 -0.10 22.65 -1.64
CA LYS A 30 0.94 23.03 -0.69
C LYS A 30 0.49 22.67 0.71
N SER A 31 1.24 21.82 1.38
CA SER A 31 0.99 21.42 2.76
C SER A 31 1.61 22.38 3.80
N LYS A 32 2.54 23.25 3.39
CA LYS A 32 3.33 24.11 4.32
C LYS A 32 3.12 25.59 4.04
N PHE A 33 2.24 26.23 4.81
CA PHE A 33 1.95 27.66 4.68
C PHE A 33 1.32 28.25 5.94
N VAL A 34 1.41 29.58 6.09
CA VAL A 34 0.64 30.30 7.13
C VAL A 34 -0.78 30.49 6.63
N LEU A 35 -1.77 30.11 7.41
CA LEU A 35 -3.17 30.31 7.10
C LEU A 35 -3.57 31.78 7.31
N ASN A 36 -3.71 32.54 6.23
CA ASN A 36 -4.00 33.96 6.25
C ASN A 36 -5.37 34.34 5.67
N SER A 37 -6.15 33.37 5.20
CA SER A 37 -7.39 33.59 4.47
C SER A 37 -8.57 32.85 5.10
N GLU A 38 -9.67 33.57 5.37
CA GLU A 38 -10.93 32.97 5.83
C GLU A 38 -11.50 31.98 4.81
N LYS A 39 -11.29 32.24 3.51
CA LYS A 39 -11.72 31.30 2.45
C LYS A 39 -10.98 29.98 2.53
N ASP A 40 -9.68 30.03 2.81
CA ASP A 40 -8.88 28.83 2.94
C ASP A 40 -9.21 28.07 4.23
N LEU A 41 -9.48 28.78 5.32
CA LEU A 41 -9.98 28.19 6.56
C LEU A 41 -11.30 27.44 6.33
N ALA A 42 -12.25 28.06 5.60
CA ALA A 42 -13.52 27.43 5.28
C ALA A 42 -13.31 26.16 4.41
N ARG A 43 -12.46 26.24 3.38
CA ARG A 43 -12.15 25.06 2.51
C ARG A 43 -11.55 23.89 3.30
N ILE A 44 -10.68 24.17 4.29
CA ILE A 44 -10.10 23.11 5.14
C ILE A 44 -11.20 22.49 6.01
N ARG A 45 -12.09 23.32 6.58
CA ARG A 45 -13.19 22.85 7.44
C ARG A 45 -14.25 22.05 6.67
N ASP A 46 -14.45 22.37 5.40
CA ASP A 46 -15.39 21.67 4.52
C ASP A 46 -14.80 20.41 3.89
N SER A 47 -13.48 20.16 4.08
CA SER A 47 -12.81 18.95 3.59
C SER A 47 -13.07 17.75 4.51
N ALA A 48 -12.71 16.54 4.04
CA ALA A 48 -12.78 15.32 4.84
C ALA A 48 -11.68 15.22 5.92
N ILE A 49 -10.75 16.19 5.98
CA ILE A 49 -9.65 16.20 6.95
C ILE A 49 -10.18 16.58 8.34
N THR A 50 -9.87 15.74 9.31
CA THR A 50 -10.28 15.95 10.71
C THR A 50 -9.18 16.52 11.59
N GLU A 51 -7.90 16.27 11.25
CA GLU A 51 -6.73 16.67 12.03
C GLU A 51 -5.60 17.17 11.11
N LEU A 52 -4.73 18.00 11.67
CA LEU A 52 -3.55 18.51 10.98
C LEU A 52 -2.42 18.86 11.95
N TRP A 53 -1.19 18.93 11.43
CA TRP A 53 -0.02 19.41 12.17
C TRP A 53 0.19 20.90 11.95
N ILE A 54 0.40 21.64 13.03
CA ILE A 54 0.82 23.04 13.01
C ILE A 54 2.24 23.19 13.56
N ASP A 55 2.98 24.18 13.06
CA ASP A 55 4.28 24.56 13.63
C ASP A 55 4.15 25.90 14.36
N VAL A 56 4.09 25.83 15.69
CA VAL A 56 3.93 27.01 16.56
C VAL A 56 5.17 27.91 16.59
N SER A 57 6.31 27.45 16.04
CA SER A 57 7.49 28.32 15.88
C SER A 57 7.41 29.25 14.67
N LYS A 58 6.48 28.96 13.73
CA LYS A 58 6.30 29.70 12.47
C LYS A 58 4.96 30.42 12.37
N GLY A 59 4.06 30.19 13.31
CA GLY A 59 2.73 30.77 13.34
C GLY A 59 2.13 30.80 14.73
N SER A 60 0.86 31.21 14.83
CA SER A 60 0.13 31.28 16.10
C SER A 60 -0.06 29.90 16.73
N ASP A 61 -0.04 29.82 18.04
CA ASP A 61 -0.36 28.60 18.80
C ASP A 61 -1.87 28.43 19.00
N VAL A 62 -2.28 27.28 19.49
CA VAL A 62 -3.65 27.00 19.90
C VAL A 62 -4.09 27.88 21.07
N ALA A 63 -5.41 28.09 21.20
CA ALA A 63 -5.93 28.80 22.34
C ALA A 63 -5.68 28.02 23.64
N VAL A 64 -5.58 28.73 24.74
CA VAL A 64 -5.46 28.12 26.07
C VAL A 64 -6.66 27.22 26.33
N GLY A 65 -6.40 25.96 26.71
CA GLY A 65 -7.43 24.95 26.97
C GLY A 65 -7.83 24.07 25.77
N VAL A 66 -7.28 24.32 24.59
CA VAL A 66 -7.50 23.44 23.43
C VAL A 66 -6.58 22.22 23.51
N LYS A 67 -7.14 21.04 23.27
CA LYS A 67 -6.41 19.77 23.28
C LYS A 67 -5.53 19.68 22.02
N ALA A 68 -4.22 19.68 22.21
CA ALA A 68 -3.24 19.50 21.14
C ALA A 68 -2.23 18.44 21.58
N ALA A 69 -1.89 17.53 20.69
CA ALA A 69 -0.88 16.50 20.95
C ALA A 69 0.47 16.92 20.37
N THR A 70 1.52 16.79 21.15
CA THR A 70 2.90 16.99 20.68
C THR A 70 3.37 15.78 19.86
N GLU A 71 4.42 15.96 19.09
CA GLU A 71 5.03 14.88 18.29
C GLU A 71 5.42 13.68 19.18
N ALA A 72 6.03 13.95 20.34
CA ALA A 72 6.41 12.89 21.30
C ALA A 72 5.21 12.15 21.90
N GLU A 73 4.09 12.83 22.15
CA GLU A 73 2.85 12.18 22.63
C GLU A 73 2.23 11.29 21.54
N VAL A 74 2.26 11.73 20.28
CA VAL A 74 1.75 10.95 19.16
C VAL A 74 2.62 9.72 18.88
N GLU A 75 3.96 9.86 18.95
CA GLU A 75 4.90 8.74 18.86
C GLU A 75 4.67 7.73 19.98
N CYS A 76 4.55 8.20 21.24
CA CYS A 76 4.28 7.34 22.39
C CYS A 76 2.93 6.61 22.26
N GLU A 77 1.89 7.26 21.76
CA GLU A 77 0.59 6.63 21.50
C GLU A 77 0.69 5.59 20.37
N ALA A 78 1.44 5.89 19.32
CA ALA A 78 1.68 4.95 18.22
C ALA A 78 2.48 3.72 18.69
N GLU A 79 3.53 3.92 19.49
CA GLU A 79 4.28 2.82 20.11
C GLU A 79 3.41 1.98 21.06
N ALA A 80 2.57 2.62 21.88
CA ALA A 80 1.64 1.90 22.75
C ALA A 80 0.61 1.06 21.96
N ARG A 81 0.11 1.60 20.84
CA ARG A 81 -0.77 0.86 19.92
C ARG A 81 -0.05 -0.30 19.22
N LEU A 82 1.21 -0.09 18.81
CA LEU A 82 2.05 -1.15 18.25
C LEU A 82 2.30 -2.26 19.28
N LEU A 83 2.58 -1.92 20.54
CA LEU A 83 2.77 -2.88 21.63
C LEU A 83 1.48 -3.62 21.99
N ALA A 84 0.33 -2.92 21.97
CA ALA A 84 -0.98 -3.56 22.24
C ALA A 84 -1.43 -4.45 21.07
N ALA A 85 -1.02 -4.20 19.85
CA ALA A 85 -1.29 -5.02 18.67
C ALA A 85 -0.47 -6.33 18.62
N ILE A 86 0.48 -6.53 19.54
CA ILE A 86 1.37 -7.70 19.59
C ILE A 86 0.71 -8.95 20.23
N GLU A 87 -0.59 -8.96 20.55
CA GLU A 87 -1.25 -10.25 20.79
C GLU A 87 -1.53 -10.93 19.42
N PRO A 88 -0.69 -11.88 18.99
CA PRO A 88 -0.95 -12.60 17.74
C PRO A 88 -2.22 -13.42 17.92
N PRO A 89 -3.09 -13.50 16.90
CA PRO A 89 -4.19 -14.45 16.90
C PRO A 89 -3.61 -15.84 17.18
N LYS A 90 -4.30 -16.64 18.02
CA LYS A 90 -3.88 -18.00 18.40
C LYS A 90 -3.95 -18.95 17.20
N VAL A 91 -3.01 -18.77 16.28
CA VAL A 91 -2.79 -19.72 15.18
C VAL A 91 -2.07 -20.93 15.76
N LYS A 92 -2.51 -22.15 15.45
CA LYS A 92 -1.79 -23.37 15.82
C LYS A 92 -0.36 -23.25 15.32
N ALA A 93 0.59 -23.10 16.22
CA ALA A 93 2.01 -23.05 15.88
C ALA A 93 2.41 -24.41 15.27
N LEU A 94 2.78 -24.40 14.01
CA LEU A 94 3.45 -25.52 13.35
C LEU A 94 4.96 -25.42 13.64
N SER A 95 5.67 -26.55 13.55
CA SER A 95 7.13 -26.47 13.57
C SER A 95 7.60 -25.75 12.31
N MET A 96 8.79 -25.10 12.37
CA MET A 96 9.38 -24.41 11.20
C MET A 96 9.52 -25.34 9.99
N GLU A 97 9.84 -26.61 10.20
CA GLU A 97 9.97 -27.62 9.16
C GLU A 97 8.61 -27.91 8.48
N GLN A 98 7.57 -28.10 9.28
CA GLN A 98 6.19 -28.31 8.78
C GLN A 98 5.68 -27.09 8.01
N GLU A 99 5.94 -25.88 8.51
CA GLU A 99 5.52 -24.67 7.83
C GLU A 99 6.30 -24.47 6.52
N LEU A 100 7.59 -24.82 6.50
CA LEU A 100 8.39 -24.75 5.27
C LEU A 100 7.84 -25.68 4.18
N GLU A 101 7.44 -26.90 4.51
CA GLU A 101 6.80 -27.81 3.57
C GLU A 101 5.46 -27.27 3.05
N GLN A 102 4.65 -26.68 3.92
CA GLN A 102 3.39 -26.04 3.53
C GLN A 102 3.62 -24.80 2.67
N ALA A 103 4.59 -23.97 3.04
CA ALA A 103 4.96 -22.78 2.28
C ALA A 103 5.49 -23.12 0.88
N VAL A 104 6.23 -24.22 0.70
CA VAL A 104 6.66 -24.70 -0.63
C VAL A 104 5.44 -25.05 -1.50
N LYS A 105 4.48 -25.80 -0.95
CA LYS A 105 3.25 -26.16 -1.67
C LYS A 105 2.40 -24.93 -2.00
N LEU A 106 2.29 -24.01 -1.03
CA LEU A 106 1.58 -22.75 -1.23
C LEU A 106 2.25 -21.89 -2.31
N CYS A 107 3.58 -21.72 -2.26
CA CYS A 107 4.33 -21.01 -3.31
C CYS A 107 4.07 -21.57 -4.71
N ALA A 108 4.09 -22.90 -4.87
CA ALA A 108 3.86 -23.55 -6.17
C ALA A 108 2.42 -23.29 -6.67
N ARG A 109 1.41 -23.43 -5.80
CA ARG A 109 0.00 -23.16 -6.14
C ARG A 109 -0.23 -21.67 -6.42
N SER A 110 0.31 -20.80 -5.59
CA SER A 110 0.19 -19.34 -5.73
C SER A 110 0.77 -18.87 -7.05
N LYS A 111 1.97 -19.38 -7.40
CA LYS A 111 2.59 -19.09 -8.68
C LYS A 111 1.67 -19.49 -9.84
N GLN A 112 1.13 -20.71 -9.84
CA GLN A 112 0.24 -21.19 -10.91
C GLN A 112 -1.03 -20.33 -10.99
N ALA A 113 -1.66 -20.02 -9.86
CA ALA A 113 -2.86 -19.20 -9.82
C ALA A 113 -2.62 -17.79 -10.37
N VAL A 114 -1.47 -17.16 -10.01
CA VAL A 114 -1.09 -15.84 -10.56
C VAL A 114 -0.81 -15.93 -12.05
N MET A 115 -0.13 -16.99 -12.52
CA MET A 115 0.09 -17.23 -13.96
C MET A 115 -1.23 -17.32 -14.71
N ASP A 116 -2.18 -18.10 -14.21
CA ASP A 116 -3.48 -18.29 -14.86
C ASP A 116 -4.27 -16.97 -14.91
N MET A 117 -4.35 -16.23 -13.80
CA MET A 117 -4.98 -14.91 -13.75
C MET A 117 -4.34 -13.91 -14.74
N PHE A 118 -3.03 -13.92 -14.84
CA PHE A 118 -2.30 -13.03 -15.73
C PHE A 118 -2.47 -13.43 -17.20
N CYS A 119 -2.54 -14.73 -17.49
CA CYS A 119 -2.87 -15.22 -18.84
C CYS A 119 -4.30 -14.86 -19.25
N ASP A 120 -5.27 -14.98 -18.35
CA ASP A 120 -6.65 -14.58 -18.59
C ASP A 120 -6.74 -13.07 -18.89
N ALA A 121 -6.04 -12.25 -18.10
CA ALA A 121 -5.95 -10.81 -18.35
C ALA A 121 -5.33 -10.48 -19.73
N ARG A 122 -4.27 -11.21 -20.13
CA ARG A 122 -3.64 -11.07 -21.46
C ARG A 122 -4.61 -11.40 -22.60
N MET A 123 -5.50 -12.36 -22.38
CA MET A 123 -6.54 -12.74 -23.35
C MET A 123 -7.76 -11.82 -23.32
N GLY A 124 -7.73 -10.75 -22.52
CA GLY A 124 -8.85 -9.80 -22.35
C GLY A 124 -10.02 -10.37 -21.56
N GLN A 125 -9.81 -11.46 -20.80
CA GLN A 125 -10.83 -12.00 -19.91
C GLN A 125 -10.88 -11.19 -18.62
N ALA A 126 -12.07 -11.09 -18.02
CA ALA A 126 -12.25 -10.42 -16.76
C ALA A 126 -11.55 -11.19 -15.63
N LEU A 127 -10.83 -10.44 -14.78
CA LEU A 127 -10.20 -11.00 -13.58
C LEU A 127 -11.25 -11.60 -12.64
N GLN A 128 -10.98 -12.79 -12.16
CA GLN A 128 -11.78 -13.45 -11.14
C GLN A 128 -11.25 -13.04 -9.76
N PHE A 129 -11.80 -11.95 -9.20
CA PHE A 129 -11.35 -11.39 -7.92
C PHE A 129 -11.48 -12.40 -6.77
N GLU A 130 -12.49 -13.25 -6.75
CA GLU A 130 -12.69 -14.29 -5.74
C GLU A 130 -11.50 -15.26 -5.65
N GLN A 131 -10.87 -15.58 -6.78
CA GLN A 131 -9.66 -16.42 -6.78
C GLN A 131 -8.46 -15.68 -6.21
N ALA A 132 -8.29 -14.40 -6.54
CA ALA A 132 -7.23 -13.57 -5.99
C ALA A 132 -7.40 -13.38 -4.47
N GLU A 133 -8.62 -13.12 -4.00
CA GLU A 133 -8.95 -12.98 -2.57
C GLU A 133 -8.69 -14.28 -1.81
N SER A 134 -9.11 -15.44 -2.34
CA SER A 134 -8.82 -16.74 -1.75
C SER A 134 -7.32 -17.00 -1.61
N LEU A 135 -6.55 -16.63 -2.63
CA LEU A 135 -5.10 -16.77 -2.60
C LEU A 135 -4.45 -15.85 -1.57
N VAL A 136 -4.92 -14.60 -1.46
CA VAL A 136 -4.46 -13.65 -0.44
C VAL A 136 -4.73 -14.20 0.96
N GLU A 137 -5.89 -14.82 1.20
CA GLU A 137 -6.22 -15.42 2.50
C GLU A 137 -5.25 -16.57 2.85
N GLU A 138 -4.98 -17.49 1.92
CA GLU A 138 -4.01 -18.57 2.13
C GLU A 138 -2.59 -18.04 2.42
N ILE A 139 -2.15 -17.01 1.69
CA ILE A 139 -0.86 -16.34 1.92
C ILE A 139 -0.86 -15.67 3.30
N SER A 140 -1.95 -15.01 3.66
CA SER A 140 -2.12 -14.33 4.95
C SER A 140 -2.02 -15.29 6.13
N GLU A 141 -2.66 -16.46 6.03
CA GLU A 141 -2.54 -17.52 7.04
C GLU A 141 -1.10 -18.04 7.20
N SER A 142 -0.39 -18.27 6.08
CA SER A 142 1.00 -18.70 6.11
C SER A 142 1.92 -17.64 6.73
N VAL A 143 1.73 -16.37 6.37
CA VAL A 143 2.46 -15.23 6.97
C VAL A 143 2.19 -15.11 8.47
N MET A 144 0.96 -15.37 8.92
CA MET A 144 0.63 -15.38 10.35
C MET A 144 1.34 -16.51 11.12
N ARG A 145 1.41 -17.71 10.53
CA ARG A 145 2.11 -18.83 11.15
C ARG A 145 3.62 -18.60 11.23
N HIS A 146 4.25 -18.25 10.09
CA HIS A 146 5.68 -17.98 9.99
C HIS A 146 6.02 -16.99 8.86
N PRO A 147 6.09 -15.67 9.14
CA PRO A 147 6.31 -14.64 8.11
C PRO A 147 7.52 -14.93 7.20
N ASN A 148 8.60 -15.44 7.78
CA ASN A 148 9.85 -15.66 7.05
C ASN A 148 9.84 -16.89 6.14
N ALA A 149 8.97 -17.88 6.36
CA ALA A 149 8.96 -19.12 5.57
C ALA A 149 8.57 -18.84 4.12
N LEU A 150 7.38 -18.28 3.90
CA LEU A 150 6.86 -17.98 2.57
C LEU A 150 7.67 -16.88 1.87
N ILE A 151 8.02 -15.80 2.57
CA ILE A 151 8.79 -14.68 2.02
C ILE A 151 10.17 -15.15 1.53
N SER A 152 10.85 -16.02 2.28
CA SER A 152 12.15 -16.55 1.89
C SER A 152 12.06 -17.39 0.61
N LEU A 153 11.04 -18.25 0.50
CA LEU A 153 10.80 -19.08 -0.69
C LEU A 153 10.42 -18.24 -1.91
N ALA A 154 9.52 -17.28 -1.75
CA ALA A 154 9.07 -16.41 -2.83
C ALA A 154 10.19 -15.50 -3.39
N ARG A 155 11.27 -15.28 -2.61
CA ARG A 155 12.47 -14.54 -3.07
C ARG A 155 13.48 -15.38 -3.84
N LEU A 156 13.32 -16.70 -3.91
CA LEU A 156 14.20 -17.56 -4.70
C LEU A 156 13.95 -17.30 -6.19
N LYS A 157 14.96 -16.72 -6.85
CA LYS A 157 14.86 -16.29 -8.26
C LYS A 157 15.00 -17.48 -9.20
N HIS A 158 13.99 -17.73 -10.02
CA HIS A 158 14.07 -18.53 -11.24
C HIS A 158 13.72 -17.61 -12.43
N SER A 159 14.55 -17.54 -13.44
CA SER A 159 14.59 -16.47 -14.45
C SER A 159 13.29 -16.28 -15.26
N ASN A 160 12.57 -17.35 -15.62
CA ASN A 160 11.40 -17.25 -16.51
C ASN A 160 10.07 -17.09 -15.77
N GLU A 161 10.07 -17.09 -14.44
CA GLU A 161 8.85 -17.06 -13.62
C GLU A 161 8.90 -15.92 -12.59
N TYR A 162 9.85 -15.00 -12.81
CA TYR A 162 10.14 -13.93 -11.85
C TYR A 162 8.93 -13.05 -11.57
N THR A 163 8.17 -12.64 -12.59
CA THR A 163 7.02 -11.75 -12.44
C THR A 163 5.95 -12.33 -11.51
N TYR A 164 5.60 -13.60 -11.68
CA TYR A 164 4.56 -14.25 -10.88
C TYR A 164 4.99 -14.46 -9.42
N MET A 165 6.22 -14.94 -9.23
CA MET A 165 6.78 -15.10 -7.87
C MET A 165 7.02 -13.76 -7.19
N HIS A 166 7.33 -12.71 -7.95
CA HIS A 166 7.42 -11.35 -7.43
C HIS A 166 6.09 -10.88 -6.86
N SER A 167 4.99 -11.04 -7.58
CA SER A 167 3.64 -10.71 -7.10
C SER A 167 3.28 -11.45 -5.81
N VAL A 168 3.59 -12.75 -5.71
CA VAL A 168 3.40 -13.53 -4.48
C VAL A 168 4.25 -12.99 -3.32
N ALA A 169 5.52 -12.65 -3.60
CA ALA A 169 6.43 -12.09 -2.59
C ALA A 169 5.96 -10.73 -2.09
N VAL A 170 5.53 -9.84 -3.00
CA VAL A 170 5.02 -8.52 -2.64
C VAL A 170 3.72 -8.64 -1.86
N CYS A 171 2.80 -9.51 -2.25
CA CYS A 171 1.60 -9.83 -1.48
C CYS A 171 1.94 -10.20 -0.03
N ALA A 172 2.84 -11.17 0.17
CA ALA A 172 3.24 -11.61 1.51
C ALA A 172 3.92 -10.50 2.33
N LEU A 173 4.74 -9.66 1.69
CA LEU A 173 5.40 -8.52 2.33
C LEU A 173 4.40 -7.43 2.72
N MET A 174 3.43 -7.12 1.87
CA MET A 174 2.37 -6.14 2.16
C MET A 174 1.49 -6.60 3.32
N ILE A 175 1.12 -7.89 3.36
CA ILE A 175 0.39 -8.49 4.48
C ILE A 175 1.20 -8.38 5.78
N ALA A 176 2.48 -8.77 5.74
CA ALA A 176 3.34 -8.72 6.93
C ALA A 176 3.50 -7.28 7.45
N LEU A 177 3.70 -6.31 6.55
CA LEU A 177 3.82 -4.90 6.90
C LEU A 177 2.51 -4.34 7.47
N ALA A 178 1.38 -4.59 6.81
CA ALA A 178 0.07 -4.12 7.26
C ALA A 178 -0.29 -4.65 8.66
N ARG A 179 0.03 -5.92 8.94
CA ARG A 179 -0.12 -6.51 10.28
C ARG A 179 0.82 -5.87 11.29
N GLN A 180 2.07 -5.64 10.95
CA GLN A 180 3.04 -4.98 11.82
C GLN A 180 2.62 -3.56 12.20
N LEU A 181 1.94 -2.87 11.27
CA LEU A 181 1.34 -1.55 11.50
C LEU A 181 0.03 -1.60 12.30
N GLY A 182 -0.47 -2.79 12.67
CA GLY A 182 -1.71 -2.97 13.42
C GLY A 182 -2.97 -2.60 12.63
N LEU A 183 -2.93 -2.70 11.30
CA LEU A 183 -4.10 -2.41 10.47
C LEU A 183 -5.20 -3.47 10.69
N PRO A 184 -6.48 -3.10 10.54
CA PRO A 184 -7.59 -4.05 10.65
C PRO A 184 -7.50 -5.10 9.55
N GLU A 185 -8.03 -6.30 9.81
CA GLU A 185 -7.91 -7.47 8.94
C GLU A 185 -8.40 -7.22 7.50
N ALA A 186 -9.45 -6.41 7.34
CA ALA A 186 -9.92 -6.01 6.02
C ALA A 186 -8.85 -5.23 5.23
N ALA A 187 -8.15 -4.28 5.87
CA ALA A 187 -7.07 -3.52 5.25
C ALA A 187 -5.82 -4.39 4.99
N VAL A 188 -5.54 -5.37 5.85
CA VAL A 188 -4.47 -6.36 5.62
C VAL A 188 -4.74 -7.16 4.35
N ARG A 189 -5.96 -7.67 4.16
CA ARG A 189 -6.35 -8.39 2.95
C ARG A 189 -6.28 -7.51 1.70
N GLU A 190 -6.78 -6.30 1.81
CA GLU A 190 -6.75 -5.33 0.70
C GLU A 190 -5.31 -4.96 0.30
N ALA A 191 -4.40 -4.75 1.27
CA ALA A 191 -2.98 -4.53 1.03
C ALA A 191 -2.32 -5.75 0.35
N GLY A 192 -2.67 -6.96 0.79
CA GLY A 192 -2.22 -8.19 0.14
C GLY A 192 -2.66 -8.29 -1.31
N LEU A 193 -3.93 -7.98 -1.59
CA LEU A 193 -4.51 -7.98 -2.93
C LEU A 193 -3.84 -6.93 -3.82
N ALA A 194 -3.60 -5.73 -3.30
CA ALA A 194 -2.86 -4.69 -4.00
C ALA A 194 -1.45 -5.16 -4.38
N GLY A 195 -0.72 -5.78 -3.44
CA GLY A 195 0.60 -6.36 -3.71
C GLY A 195 0.58 -7.51 -4.70
N LEU A 196 -0.49 -8.33 -4.73
CA LEU A 196 -0.64 -9.42 -5.69
C LEU A 196 -0.83 -8.92 -7.12
N LEU A 197 -1.60 -7.86 -7.29
CA LEU A 197 -2.07 -7.36 -8.59
C LEU A 197 -1.32 -6.13 -9.12
N HIS A 198 -0.37 -5.54 -8.36
CA HIS A 198 0.30 -4.30 -8.74
C HIS A 198 0.94 -4.32 -10.12
N ASP A 199 1.46 -5.46 -10.52
CA ASP A 199 2.21 -5.69 -11.77
C ASP A 199 1.38 -6.36 -12.89
N ILE A 200 0.06 -6.46 -12.75
CA ILE A 200 -0.79 -7.17 -13.73
C ILE A 200 -0.69 -6.58 -15.14
N GLY A 201 -0.43 -5.30 -15.25
CA GLY A 201 -0.26 -4.62 -16.54
C GLY A 201 0.97 -5.06 -17.33
N LYS A 202 1.92 -5.79 -16.72
CA LYS A 202 3.00 -6.44 -17.47
C LYS A 202 2.49 -7.43 -18.51
N MET A 203 1.23 -7.84 -18.40
CA MET A 203 0.59 -8.70 -19.39
C MET A 203 0.34 -8.01 -20.73
N ALA A 204 0.28 -6.69 -20.75
CA ALA A 204 0.21 -5.91 -21.99
C ALA A 204 1.60 -5.69 -22.64
N VAL A 205 2.68 -5.91 -21.89
CA VAL A 205 4.05 -5.78 -22.39
C VAL A 205 4.43 -7.02 -23.20
N PRO A 206 5.07 -6.87 -24.40
CA PRO A 206 5.57 -7.99 -25.17
C PRO A 206 6.52 -8.88 -24.36
N GLN A 207 6.32 -10.19 -24.42
CA GLN A 207 7.07 -11.16 -23.63
C GLN A 207 8.59 -11.08 -23.91
N GLU A 208 8.96 -10.79 -25.17
CA GLU A 208 10.35 -10.65 -25.58
C GLU A 208 11.07 -9.52 -24.84
N LEU A 209 10.35 -8.47 -24.44
CA LEU A 209 10.90 -7.37 -23.64
C LEU A 209 11.06 -7.77 -22.18
N LEU A 210 10.10 -8.49 -21.62
CA LEU A 210 10.16 -8.96 -20.22
C LEU A 210 11.28 -9.98 -20.02
N ASP A 211 11.53 -10.84 -21.02
CA ASP A 211 12.52 -11.91 -20.96
C ASP A 211 13.88 -11.49 -21.56
N LYS A 212 14.02 -10.24 -22.02
CA LYS A 212 15.23 -9.78 -22.68
C LYS A 212 16.47 -9.89 -21.78
N PRO A 213 17.50 -10.64 -22.17
CA PRO A 213 18.74 -10.70 -21.43
C PRO A 213 19.51 -9.37 -21.61
N GLY A 214 19.72 -8.66 -20.50
CA GLY A 214 20.50 -7.43 -20.48
C GLY A 214 19.66 -6.16 -20.33
N LYS A 215 20.23 -5.01 -20.74
CA LYS A 215 19.56 -3.71 -20.60
C LYS A 215 18.57 -3.48 -21.73
N LEU A 216 17.43 -2.90 -21.39
CA LEU A 216 16.48 -2.38 -22.35
C LEU A 216 17.04 -1.09 -22.99
N THR A 217 16.73 -0.86 -24.26
CA THR A 217 16.90 0.46 -24.89
C THR A 217 15.87 1.44 -24.34
N ASP A 218 16.06 2.75 -24.58
CA ASP A 218 15.13 3.77 -24.09
C ASP A 218 13.70 3.55 -24.61
N ASN A 219 13.54 3.13 -25.88
CA ASN A 219 12.23 2.84 -26.46
C ASN A 219 11.58 1.59 -25.84
N GLU A 220 12.33 0.54 -25.61
CA GLU A 220 11.85 -0.68 -24.94
C GLU A 220 11.48 -0.37 -23.50
N PHE A 221 12.28 0.43 -22.81
CA PHE A 221 11.98 0.86 -21.44
C PHE A 221 10.72 1.73 -21.38
N ALA A 222 10.52 2.62 -22.34
CA ALA A 222 9.30 3.42 -22.45
C ALA A 222 8.05 2.55 -22.64
N GLU A 223 8.18 1.41 -23.37
CA GLU A 223 7.08 0.45 -23.51
C GLU A 223 6.78 -0.26 -22.19
N VAL A 224 7.80 -0.73 -21.48
CA VAL A 224 7.61 -1.38 -20.17
C VAL A 224 7.02 -0.40 -19.14
N ARG A 225 7.36 0.87 -19.17
CA ARG A 225 6.83 1.90 -18.26
C ARG A 225 5.33 2.13 -18.36
N LYS A 226 4.66 1.64 -19.38
CA LYS A 226 3.19 1.76 -19.52
C LYS A 226 2.42 0.76 -18.65
N HIS A 227 3.10 -0.26 -18.09
CA HIS A 227 2.38 -1.32 -17.36
C HIS A 227 1.53 -0.84 -16.18
N PRO A 228 1.82 0.26 -15.43
CA PRO A 228 0.90 0.74 -14.41
C PRO A 228 -0.44 1.20 -15.00
N GLU A 229 -0.41 1.97 -16.10
CA GLU A 229 -1.62 2.44 -16.79
C GLU A 229 -2.40 1.28 -17.41
N GLU A 230 -1.73 0.36 -18.08
CA GLU A 230 -2.33 -0.86 -18.66
C GLU A 230 -2.95 -1.74 -17.57
N GLY A 231 -2.26 -1.89 -16.43
CA GLY A 231 -2.78 -2.60 -15.26
C GLY A 231 -4.03 -1.94 -14.69
N GLY A 232 -4.02 -0.62 -14.56
CA GLY A 232 -5.19 0.16 -14.14
C GLY A 232 -6.37 -0.07 -15.09
N GLY A 233 -6.15 -0.08 -16.39
CA GLY A 233 -7.17 -0.40 -17.40
C GLY A 233 -7.77 -1.80 -17.23
N ILE A 234 -6.95 -2.82 -17.02
CA ILE A 234 -7.38 -4.21 -16.76
C ILE A 234 -8.23 -4.28 -15.48
N LEU A 235 -7.76 -3.65 -14.40
CA LEU A 235 -8.45 -3.66 -13.11
C LEU A 235 -9.80 -2.94 -13.18
N ILE A 236 -9.88 -1.77 -13.81
CA ILE A 236 -11.14 -1.02 -13.99
C ILE A 236 -12.16 -1.82 -14.80
N ALA A 237 -11.71 -2.53 -15.85
CA ALA A 237 -12.57 -3.35 -16.68
C ALA A 237 -13.25 -4.49 -15.91
N SER A 238 -12.65 -4.97 -14.83
CA SER A 238 -13.20 -6.02 -13.96
C SER A 238 -14.36 -5.58 -13.07
N LYS A 239 -14.56 -4.26 -12.87
CA LYS A 239 -15.65 -3.64 -12.06
C LYS A 239 -15.68 -4.01 -10.55
N GLN A 240 -14.70 -4.74 -10.06
CA GLN A 240 -14.66 -5.21 -8.65
C GLN A 240 -13.43 -4.70 -7.90
N VAL A 241 -12.62 -3.85 -8.54
CA VAL A 241 -11.40 -3.31 -7.95
C VAL A 241 -11.71 -2.27 -6.86
N SER A 242 -11.01 -2.35 -5.72
CA SER A 242 -11.04 -1.31 -4.71
C SER A 242 -10.16 -0.12 -5.11
N ALA A 243 -10.44 1.04 -4.51
CA ALA A 243 -9.65 2.24 -4.76
C ALA A 243 -8.17 2.05 -4.39
N LEU A 244 -7.87 1.34 -3.29
CA LEU A 244 -6.50 1.07 -2.85
C LEU A 244 -5.75 0.18 -3.85
N VAL A 245 -6.36 -0.90 -4.32
CA VAL A 245 -5.73 -1.81 -5.29
C VAL A 245 -5.42 -1.08 -6.58
N LEU A 246 -6.34 -0.25 -7.05
CA LEU A 246 -6.16 0.57 -8.25
C LEU A 246 -5.05 1.61 -8.07
N ASP A 247 -5.03 2.32 -6.94
CA ASP A 247 -4.04 3.34 -6.62
C ASP A 247 -2.63 2.75 -6.57
N VAL A 248 -2.46 1.62 -5.88
CA VAL A 248 -1.17 0.91 -5.83
C VAL A 248 -0.72 0.45 -7.21
N CYS A 249 -1.62 -0.09 -8.03
CA CYS A 249 -1.30 -0.51 -9.40
C CYS A 249 -0.80 0.66 -10.26
N LEU A 250 -1.47 1.80 -10.17
CA LEU A 250 -1.13 2.99 -10.97
C LEU A 250 0.16 3.68 -10.50
N HIS A 251 0.46 3.64 -9.20
CA HIS A 251 1.48 4.51 -8.60
C HIS A 251 2.63 3.78 -7.89
N HIS A 252 2.76 2.43 -8.01
CA HIS A 252 3.81 1.68 -7.29
C HIS A 252 5.25 2.03 -7.71
N HIS A 253 5.43 2.75 -8.81
CA HIS A 253 6.73 3.30 -9.24
C HIS A 253 6.91 4.77 -8.88
N GLU A 254 5.87 5.44 -8.33
CA GLU A 254 5.99 6.84 -7.96
C GLU A 254 7.00 7.06 -6.84
N LYS A 255 7.70 8.17 -6.91
CA LYS A 255 8.63 8.61 -5.88
C LYS A 255 8.01 9.74 -5.05
N VAL A 256 8.56 9.95 -3.86
CA VAL A 256 8.10 11.00 -2.94
C VAL A 256 8.12 12.40 -3.58
N ASP A 257 8.99 12.63 -4.56
CA ASP A 257 9.12 13.89 -5.29
C ASP A 257 8.23 13.96 -6.56
N GLY A 258 7.48 12.91 -6.85
CA GLY A 258 6.60 12.84 -8.03
C GLY A 258 7.34 12.65 -9.35
N SER A 259 8.58 12.15 -9.33
CA SER A 259 9.40 11.91 -10.53
C SER A 259 9.45 10.43 -10.95
N GLY A 260 8.54 9.62 -10.45
CA GLY A 260 8.45 8.18 -10.70
C GLY A 260 7.87 7.79 -12.06
#